data_d14c13f025b33d0e8adc977631cf0ea5
#
_entry.id   d14c13f025b33d0e8adc977631cf0ea5
#
_cell.length_a   1.000
_cell.length_b   1.000
_cell.length_c   1.000
_cell.angle_alpha   90.00
_cell.angle_beta   90.00
_cell.angle_gamma   90.00
#
_symmetry.space_group_name_H-M   'P 1'
#
loop_
_entity.id
_entity.type
_entity.pdbx_description
1 polymer ?
#
loop_
_entity_poly.entity_id
_entity_poly.type
_entity_poly.pdbx_seq_one_letter_code
_entity_poly.pdbx_strand_id
1 'polypeptide(L)'
;KKISNNIDYKNVKKERAILSKYGGGCSQKIGVSIWEKNGLTIQSLSGMTEEGEVINFYGTINRKILSGSTPVPAENVFPNSTRERTLYKRISFNQNKLIKNIENSIIYLSRKNVLNQKPTIKSSNILWSSGLTTWYNVVKNGYWVNGSSESLGELEVNKIKAMLNNDYPLIKLTFSNKSDNSDNIVDTYRLEDII
;
A
#
# COMPACT_ATOMS: atom_id res chain seq x y z
N LYS A 1 5.57 -33.66 7.05
CA LYS A 1 4.87 -32.39 6.63
C LYS A 1 5.85 -31.57 5.81
N LYS A 2 5.58 -31.31 4.51
CA LYS A 2 6.35 -30.36 3.70
C LYS A 2 6.05 -28.94 4.21
N ILE A 3 7.04 -28.29 4.80
CA ILE A 3 6.96 -26.92 5.33
C ILE A 3 7.18 -25.86 4.22
N SER A 4 7.63 -26.27 3.02
CA SER A 4 7.96 -25.35 1.95
C SER A 4 6.82 -25.19 0.94
N ASN A 5 6.45 -23.94 0.68
CA ASN A 5 5.63 -23.55 -0.47
C ASN A 5 6.55 -23.43 -1.71
N ASN A 6 6.22 -24.14 -2.78
CA ASN A 6 7.02 -24.11 -4.02
C ASN A 6 7.12 -22.73 -4.66
N ILE A 7 6.08 -21.90 -4.50
CA ILE A 7 6.04 -20.51 -5.04
C ILE A 7 7.02 -19.66 -4.24
N ASP A 8 6.93 -19.68 -2.92
CA ASP A 8 7.81 -18.91 -2.04
C ASP A 8 9.28 -19.32 -2.22
N TYR A 9 9.55 -20.63 -2.35
CA TYR A 9 10.90 -21.11 -2.63
C TYR A 9 11.46 -20.55 -3.94
N LYS A 10 10.67 -20.55 -5.02
CA LYS A 10 11.07 -20.00 -6.31
C LYS A 10 11.32 -18.49 -6.22
N ASN A 11 10.47 -17.76 -5.48
CA ASN A 11 10.61 -16.32 -5.31
C ASN A 11 11.86 -15.97 -4.52
N VAL A 12 12.11 -16.63 -3.39
CA VAL A 12 13.35 -16.45 -2.60
C VAL A 12 14.60 -16.76 -3.43
N LYS A 13 14.55 -17.78 -4.32
CA LYS A 13 15.67 -18.08 -5.21
C LYS A 13 15.93 -16.96 -6.21
N LYS A 14 14.85 -16.35 -6.76
CA LYS A 14 14.96 -15.18 -7.64
C LYS A 14 15.52 -13.95 -6.89
N GLU A 15 15.05 -13.70 -5.67
CA GLU A 15 15.55 -12.62 -4.79
C GLU A 15 17.04 -12.74 -4.56
N ARG A 16 17.51 -13.93 -4.19
CA ARG A 16 18.94 -14.19 -3.98
C ARG A 16 19.77 -14.00 -5.26
N ALA A 17 19.24 -14.41 -6.41
CA ALA A 17 19.90 -14.20 -7.70
C ALA A 17 20.01 -12.72 -8.09
N ILE A 18 19.07 -11.88 -7.66
CA ILE A 18 19.14 -10.43 -7.84
C ILE A 18 20.16 -9.83 -6.87
N LEU A 19 20.10 -10.17 -5.59
CA LEU A 19 21.04 -9.66 -4.59
C LEU A 19 22.49 -10.03 -4.90
N SER A 20 22.75 -11.21 -5.46
CA SER A 20 24.11 -11.63 -5.84
C SER A 20 24.74 -10.74 -6.91
N LYS A 21 23.95 -10.03 -7.72
CA LYS A 21 24.48 -9.06 -8.72
C LYS A 21 25.07 -7.81 -8.07
N TYR A 22 24.72 -7.57 -6.80
CA TYR A 22 25.19 -6.44 -6.02
C TYR A 22 26.20 -6.85 -4.94
N GLY A 23 26.82 -8.04 -5.06
CA GLY A 23 27.88 -8.51 -4.15
C GLY A 23 27.47 -9.50 -3.06
N GLY A 24 26.18 -9.69 -2.79
CA GLY A 24 25.60 -10.83 -2.04
C GLY A 24 26.00 -11.00 -0.57
N GLY A 25 26.15 -9.93 0.20
CA GLY A 25 26.50 -10.01 1.63
C GLY A 25 25.48 -9.36 2.57
N CYS A 26 25.51 -9.73 3.86
CA CYS A 26 24.66 -9.13 4.91
C CYS A 26 24.93 -7.64 5.17
N SER A 27 26.02 -7.09 4.63
CA SER A 27 26.41 -5.68 4.73
C SER A 27 25.75 -4.80 3.67
N GLN A 28 25.06 -5.38 2.69
CA GLN A 28 24.47 -4.62 1.60
C GLN A 28 23.25 -3.81 2.07
N LYS A 29 23.23 -2.55 1.67
CA LYS A 29 22.08 -1.64 1.90
C LYS A 29 21.02 -1.78 0.81
N ILE A 30 20.82 -2.99 0.28
CA ILE A 30 19.88 -3.29 -0.81
C ILE A 30 18.95 -4.40 -0.35
N GLY A 31 17.66 -4.16 -0.48
CA GLY A 31 16.59 -5.13 -0.24
C GLY A 31 15.86 -5.46 -1.53
N VAL A 32 15.49 -6.73 -1.70
CA VAL A 32 14.64 -7.20 -2.78
C VAL A 32 13.54 -8.08 -2.22
N SER A 33 12.34 -7.93 -2.75
CA SER A 33 11.20 -8.83 -2.50
C SER A 33 10.52 -9.18 -3.80
N ILE A 34 10.18 -10.45 -3.97
CA ILE A 34 9.45 -10.98 -5.13
C ILE A 34 8.26 -11.79 -4.64
N TRP A 35 7.08 -11.48 -5.17
CA TRP A 35 5.87 -12.25 -4.90
C TRP A 35 4.98 -12.36 -6.12
N GLU A 36 4.05 -13.30 -6.06
CA GLU A 36 3.08 -13.51 -7.14
C GLU A 36 1.68 -13.14 -6.68
N LYS A 37 0.96 -12.40 -7.51
CA LYS A 37 -0.44 -12.05 -7.29
C LYS A 37 -1.18 -11.99 -8.62
N ASN A 38 -2.31 -12.68 -8.70
CA ASN A 38 -3.19 -12.70 -9.88
C ASN A 38 -2.44 -13.02 -11.19
N GLY A 39 -1.49 -13.95 -11.16
CA GLY A 39 -0.68 -14.33 -12.31
C GLY A 39 0.43 -13.34 -12.68
N LEU A 40 0.61 -12.28 -11.90
CA LEU A 40 1.70 -11.32 -12.06
C LEU A 40 2.81 -11.61 -11.05
N THR A 41 4.06 -11.56 -11.51
CA THR A 41 5.22 -11.55 -10.63
C THR A 41 5.61 -10.10 -10.36
N ILE A 42 5.55 -9.68 -9.10
CA ILE A 42 5.85 -8.32 -8.67
C ILE A 42 7.22 -8.34 -7.99
N GLN A 43 8.02 -7.33 -8.26
CA GLN A 43 9.32 -7.11 -7.65
C GLN A 43 9.38 -5.73 -6.99
N SER A 44 9.87 -5.69 -5.78
CA SER A 44 10.36 -4.49 -5.10
C SER A 44 11.87 -4.63 -4.93
N LEU A 45 12.64 -3.63 -5.36
CA LEU A 45 14.08 -3.56 -5.20
C LEU A 45 14.43 -2.14 -4.76
N SER A 46 15.04 -1.99 -3.59
CA SER A 46 15.33 -0.68 -3.02
C SER A 46 16.61 -0.71 -2.21
N GLY A 47 17.35 0.38 -2.25
CA GLY A 47 18.58 0.52 -1.49
C GLY A 47 19.60 1.44 -2.13
N MET A 48 20.87 1.22 -1.79
CA MET A 48 21.99 2.00 -2.29
C MET A 48 23.20 1.08 -2.54
N THR A 49 23.83 1.21 -3.70
CA THR A 49 25.06 0.46 -4.03
C THR A 49 26.25 0.97 -3.20
N GLU A 50 27.36 0.25 -3.24
CA GLU A 50 28.60 0.67 -2.58
C GLU A 50 29.15 1.99 -3.15
N GLU A 51 28.89 2.25 -4.44
CA GLU A 51 29.25 3.48 -5.15
C GLU A 51 28.31 4.65 -4.82
N GLY A 52 27.27 4.43 -3.99
CA GLY A 52 26.32 5.46 -3.57
C GLY A 52 25.15 5.67 -4.54
N GLU A 53 24.99 4.81 -5.55
CA GLU A 53 23.86 4.87 -6.48
C GLU A 53 22.58 4.39 -5.79
N VAL A 54 21.52 5.20 -5.85
CA VAL A 54 20.20 4.87 -5.26
C VAL A 54 19.42 4.00 -6.22
N ILE A 55 19.03 2.82 -5.74
CA ILE A 55 18.18 1.89 -6.47
C ILE A 55 16.75 1.99 -5.89
N ASN A 56 15.78 2.16 -6.78
CA ASN A 56 14.38 2.13 -6.41
C ASN A 56 13.55 1.62 -7.59
N PHE A 57 13.15 0.36 -7.52
CA PHE A 57 12.30 -0.29 -8.51
C PHE A 57 11.10 -0.95 -7.82
N TYR A 58 9.93 -0.70 -8.36
CA TYR A 58 8.70 -1.38 -7.97
C TYR A 58 7.86 -1.63 -9.22
N GLY A 59 7.57 -2.89 -9.50
CA GLY A 59 6.79 -3.21 -10.70
C GLY A 59 6.70 -4.70 -10.99
N THR A 60 6.09 -5.02 -12.12
CA THR A 60 5.98 -6.39 -12.63
C THR A 60 7.18 -6.76 -13.48
N ILE A 61 7.77 -7.94 -13.25
CA ILE A 61 8.95 -8.43 -13.99
C ILE A 61 8.61 -9.36 -15.15
N ASN A 62 7.39 -9.87 -15.24
CA ASN A 62 6.90 -10.70 -16.35
C ASN A 62 5.74 -10.00 -17.06
N ARG A 63 6.00 -8.88 -17.71
CA ARG A 63 5.03 -8.37 -18.68
C ARG A 63 5.06 -9.27 -19.92
N LYS A 64 4.08 -10.13 -20.08
CA LYS A 64 3.70 -10.58 -21.42
C LYS A 64 3.17 -9.33 -22.14
N ILE A 65 3.98 -8.76 -23.00
CA ILE A 65 3.46 -7.85 -24.03
C ILE A 65 2.50 -8.70 -24.83
N LEU A 66 1.21 -8.40 -24.73
CA LEU A 66 0.21 -9.06 -25.55
C LEU A 66 0.59 -8.74 -27.01
N SER A 67 1.05 -9.74 -27.74
CA SER A 67 1.33 -9.61 -29.17
C SER A 67 0.04 -9.14 -29.84
N GLY A 68 0.09 -8.01 -30.55
CA GLY A 68 -1.07 -7.40 -31.20
C GLY A 68 -1.74 -6.25 -30.43
N SER A 69 -1.22 -5.83 -29.26
CA SER A 69 -1.70 -4.61 -28.63
C SER A 69 -1.22 -3.39 -29.41
N THR A 70 -2.15 -2.61 -29.93
CA THR A 70 -1.84 -1.29 -30.51
C THR A 70 -1.47 -0.36 -29.35
N PRO A 71 -0.32 0.35 -29.40
CA PRO A 71 0.00 1.36 -28.40
C PRO A 71 -1.12 2.40 -28.31
N VAL A 72 -1.65 2.63 -27.12
CA VAL A 72 -2.61 3.72 -26.90
C VAL A 72 -1.82 5.03 -26.87
N PRO A 73 -2.13 6.00 -27.76
CA PRO A 73 -1.51 7.32 -27.72
C PRO A 73 -1.64 7.96 -26.34
N ALA A 74 -0.61 8.66 -25.88
CA ALA A 74 -0.57 9.21 -24.52
C ALA A 74 -1.73 10.19 -24.26
N GLU A 75 -2.19 10.91 -25.29
CA GLU A 75 -3.36 11.79 -25.23
C GLU A 75 -4.68 11.09 -24.99
N ASN A 76 -4.76 9.79 -25.29
CA ASN A 76 -5.94 8.95 -25.04
C ASN A 76 -5.90 8.23 -23.68
N VAL A 77 -4.86 8.47 -22.87
CA VAL A 77 -4.73 7.91 -21.53
C VAL A 77 -5.16 8.94 -20.49
N PHE A 78 -6.25 8.68 -19.78
CA PHE A 78 -6.72 9.55 -18.70
C PHE A 78 -6.03 9.20 -17.35
N PRO A 79 -5.61 10.19 -16.56
CA PRO A 79 -5.53 11.64 -16.90
C PRO A 79 -4.26 11.93 -17.71
N ASN A 80 -4.41 12.66 -18.81
CA ASN A 80 -3.30 13.02 -19.70
C ASN A 80 -2.55 14.28 -19.25
N SER A 81 -3.09 15.03 -18.29
CA SER A 81 -2.48 16.25 -17.73
C SER A 81 -2.61 16.33 -16.21
N THR A 82 -1.82 17.21 -15.59
CA THR A 82 -1.91 17.51 -14.16
C THR A 82 -3.25 18.14 -13.78
N ARG A 83 -3.88 18.89 -14.70
CA ARG A 83 -5.20 19.51 -14.52
C ARG A 83 -6.30 18.47 -14.38
N GLU A 84 -6.28 17.43 -15.18
CA GLU A 84 -7.28 16.38 -15.17
C GLU A 84 -7.21 15.51 -13.92
N ARG A 85 -6.08 15.53 -13.21
CA ARG A 85 -5.94 14.83 -11.91
C ARG A 85 -6.69 15.52 -10.77
N THR A 86 -7.16 16.75 -10.97
CA THR A 86 -7.85 17.56 -9.96
C THR A 86 -9.34 17.74 -10.23
N LEU A 87 -9.99 16.73 -10.80
CA LEU A 87 -11.45 16.75 -11.04
C LEU A 87 -12.28 16.87 -9.76
N TYR A 88 -11.70 16.47 -8.64
CA TYR A 88 -12.42 16.44 -7.36
C TYR A 88 -11.63 17.16 -6.27
N LYS A 89 -12.33 18.01 -5.53
CA LYS A 89 -11.85 18.54 -4.26
C LYS A 89 -12.22 17.57 -3.12
N ARG A 90 -11.29 17.38 -2.19
CA ARG A 90 -11.54 16.56 -1.00
C ARG A 90 -11.84 17.44 0.19
N ILE A 91 -13.06 17.32 0.69
CA ILE A 91 -13.50 18.05 1.88
C ILE A 91 -13.44 17.09 3.06
N SER A 92 -12.56 17.39 4.01
CA SER A 92 -12.36 16.57 5.21
C SER A 92 -13.47 16.78 6.22
N PHE A 93 -13.90 15.70 6.89
CA PHE A 93 -14.81 15.72 8.03
C PHE A 93 -14.03 15.63 9.34
N ASN A 94 -14.57 16.21 10.37
CA ASN A 94 -14.03 16.04 11.72
C ASN A 94 -14.65 14.80 12.38
N GLN A 95 -13.94 13.69 12.29
CA GLN A 95 -14.32 12.39 12.89
C GLN A 95 -13.44 12.03 14.11
N ASN A 96 -12.77 13.04 14.69
CA ASN A 96 -11.83 12.81 15.78
C ASN A 96 -12.44 12.08 16.98
N LYS A 97 -13.70 12.35 17.32
CA LYS A 97 -14.39 11.65 18.41
C LYS A 97 -14.59 10.16 18.13
N LEU A 98 -15.01 9.81 16.91
CA LEU A 98 -15.21 8.42 16.51
C LEU A 98 -13.87 7.68 16.48
N ILE A 99 -12.86 8.26 15.83
CA ILE A 99 -11.55 7.63 15.66
C ILE A 99 -10.86 7.43 17.02
N LYS A 100 -10.97 8.38 17.95
CA LYS A 100 -10.42 8.26 19.30
C LYS A 100 -11.01 7.09 20.09
N ASN A 101 -12.24 6.69 19.81
CA ASN A 101 -12.91 5.59 20.50
C ASN A 101 -12.59 4.22 19.92
N ILE A 102 -11.95 4.15 18.74
CA ILE A 102 -11.51 2.90 18.14
C ILE A 102 -10.36 2.32 18.97
N GLU A 103 -10.46 1.04 19.30
CA GLU A 103 -9.44 0.29 20.03
C GLU A 103 -9.42 -1.17 19.59
N ASN A 104 -8.27 -1.82 19.79
CA ASN A 104 -8.04 -3.23 19.45
C ASN A 104 -8.51 -3.57 18.02
N SER A 105 -8.20 -2.68 17.07
CA SER A 105 -8.66 -2.76 15.69
C SER A 105 -7.52 -2.57 14.72
N ILE A 106 -7.67 -3.10 13.50
CA ILE A 106 -6.81 -2.75 12.37
C ILE A 106 -7.48 -1.57 11.67
N ILE A 107 -6.84 -0.41 11.71
CA ILE A 107 -7.31 0.80 11.04
C ILE A 107 -6.66 0.88 9.65
N TYR A 108 -7.44 0.64 8.61
CA TYR A 108 -6.99 0.74 7.23
C TYR A 108 -7.10 2.16 6.70
N LEU A 109 -5.97 2.71 6.31
CA LEU A 109 -5.86 4.07 5.80
C LEU A 109 -5.90 4.05 4.26
N SER A 110 -7.05 4.38 3.68
CA SER A 110 -7.23 4.32 2.22
C SER A 110 -6.38 5.34 1.45
N ARG A 111 -6.12 6.52 2.05
CA ARG A 111 -5.33 7.61 1.47
C ARG A 111 -4.65 8.46 2.53
N LYS A 112 -3.65 9.22 2.11
CA LYS A 112 -2.87 10.13 2.99
C LYS A 112 -3.72 11.18 3.74
N ASN A 113 -4.84 11.59 3.18
CA ASN A 113 -5.67 12.67 3.73
C ASN A 113 -6.71 12.22 4.75
N VAL A 114 -6.87 10.91 5.00
CA VAL A 114 -7.85 10.40 5.98
C VAL A 114 -7.55 10.82 7.42
N LEU A 115 -6.31 11.23 7.71
CA LEU A 115 -5.87 11.73 9.02
C LEU A 115 -5.57 13.24 9.02
N ASN A 116 -6.08 14.01 8.05
CA ASN A 116 -5.83 15.46 7.98
C ASN A 116 -6.26 16.23 9.24
N GLN A 117 -7.30 15.77 9.94
CA GLN A 117 -7.79 16.37 11.17
C GLN A 117 -6.98 15.96 12.41
N LYS A 118 -5.88 15.25 12.21
CA LYS A 118 -4.95 14.79 13.26
C LYS A 118 -5.64 14.14 14.45
N PRO A 119 -6.50 13.12 14.27
CA PRO A 119 -7.15 12.43 15.37
C PRO A 119 -6.13 11.74 16.26
N THR A 120 -6.44 11.66 17.57
CA THR A 120 -5.69 10.78 18.47
C THR A 120 -6.08 9.33 18.19
N ILE A 121 -5.09 8.48 17.93
CA ILE A 121 -5.27 7.05 17.71
C ILE A 121 -4.66 6.31 18.91
N LYS A 122 -5.44 5.41 19.51
CA LYS A 122 -4.97 4.59 20.63
C LYS A 122 -3.88 3.61 20.17
N SER A 123 -2.87 3.40 21.02
CA SER A 123 -1.75 2.48 20.75
C SER A 123 -2.16 1.01 20.65
N SER A 124 -3.37 0.65 21.14
CA SER A 124 -3.93 -0.68 20.97
C SER A 124 -4.35 -1.00 19.52
N ASN A 125 -4.38 0.00 18.63
CA ASN A 125 -4.73 -0.18 17.23
C ASN A 125 -3.50 -0.45 16.36
N ILE A 126 -3.73 -1.19 15.30
CA ILE A 126 -2.76 -1.46 14.24
C ILE A 126 -3.10 -0.55 13.06
N LEU A 127 -2.20 0.36 12.67
CA LEU A 127 -2.39 1.19 11.49
C LEU A 127 -1.83 0.49 10.26
N TRP A 128 -2.66 0.37 9.23
CA TRP A 128 -2.30 -0.25 7.98
C TRP A 128 -2.59 0.68 6.80
N SER A 129 -1.60 0.99 6.00
CA SER A 129 -1.76 1.89 4.86
C SER A 129 -2.09 1.14 3.57
N SER A 130 -2.84 1.80 2.67
CA SER A 130 -3.14 1.25 1.35
C SER A 130 -1.91 1.10 0.44
N GLY A 131 -0.90 1.95 0.64
CA GLY A 131 0.34 1.93 -0.14
C GLY A 131 1.42 2.82 0.45
N LEU A 132 2.62 2.75 -0.12
CA LEU A 132 3.83 3.42 0.38
C LEU A 132 3.69 4.95 0.44
N THR A 133 3.01 5.57 -0.54
CA THR A 133 2.76 7.02 -0.52
C THR A 133 1.90 7.42 0.68
N THR A 134 0.88 6.64 1.01
CA THR A 134 0.04 6.86 2.20
C THR A 134 0.86 6.66 3.46
N TRP A 135 1.62 5.57 3.55
CA TRP A 135 2.53 5.28 4.65
C TRP A 135 3.45 6.47 4.95
N TYR A 136 4.25 6.87 3.96
CA TYR A 136 5.19 7.99 4.10
C TYR A 136 4.54 9.26 4.65
N ASN A 137 3.38 9.66 4.08
CA ASN A 137 2.69 10.87 4.52
C ASN A 137 2.13 10.75 5.94
N VAL A 138 1.64 9.58 6.34
CA VAL A 138 1.09 9.32 7.67
C VAL A 138 2.19 9.34 8.73
N VAL A 139 3.32 8.70 8.46
CA VAL A 139 4.51 8.72 9.34
C VAL A 139 5.06 10.15 9.48
N LYS A 140 5.12 10.91 8.39
CA LYS A 140 5.55 12.32 8.43
C LYS A 140 4.64 13.20 9.30
N ASN A 141 3.38 12.82 9.47
CA ASN A 141 2.44 13.48 10.36
C ASN A 141 2.49 12.97 11.82
N GLY A 142 3.45 12.12 12.16
CA GLY A 142 3.72 11.66 13.52
C GLY A 142 2.99 10.39 13.94
N TYR A 143 2.38 9.64 13.01
CA TYR A 143 1.73 8.37 13.31
C TYR A 143 2.66 7.19 13.02
N TRP A 144 2.62 6.18 13.89
CA TRP A 144 3.25 4.90 13.62
C TRP A 144 2.36 4.07 12.71
N VAL A 145 2.92 3.54 11.61
CA VAL A 145 2.22 2.65 10.66
C VAL A 145 2.87 1.29 10.69
N ASN A 146 2.08 0.26 10.95
CA ASN A 146 2.56 -1.11 11.13
C ASN A 146 2.82 -1.84 9.81
N GLY A 147 2.20 -1.40 8.72
CA GLY A 147 2.42 -2.01 7.42
C GLY A 147 1.61 -1.39 6.29
N SER A 148 1.74 -1.97 5.11
CA SER A 148 1.13 -1.47 3.88
C SER A 148 0.63 -2.62 3.01
N SER A 149 -0.48 -2.36 2.32
CA SER A 149 -0.97 -3.24 1.23
C SER A 149 -0.24 -3.03 -0.09
N GLU A 150 0.72 -2.12 -0.16
CA GLU A 150 1.52 -1.82 -1.37
C GLU A 150 0.68 -1.58 -2.64
N SER A 151 -0.50 -0.98 -2.46
CA SER A 151 -1.51 -0.74 -3.51
C SER A 151 -2.16 -2.01 -4.09
N LEU A 152 -1.99 -3.16 -3.46
CA LEU A 152 -2.58 -4.44 -3.87
C LEU A 152 -3.98 -4.70 -3.32
N GLY A 153 -4.53 -3.73 -2.60
CA GLY A 153 -5.90 -3.76 -2.06
C GLY A 153 -6.01 -4.16 -0.59
N GLU A 154 -7.23 -4.18 -0.10
CA GLU A 154 -7.54 -4.35 1.32
C GLU A 154 -7.36 -5.80 1.81
N LEU A 155 -7.52 -6.78 0.92
CA LEU A 155 -7.39 -8.20 1.26
C LEU A 155 -5.99 -8.57 1.77
N GLU A 156 -4.97 -7.75 1.48
CA GLU A 156 -3.61 -7.95 2.01
C GLU A 156 -3.55 -7.87 3.55
N VAL A 157 -4.50 -7.16 4.18
CA VAL A 157 -4.63 -7.07 5.64
C VAL A 157 -4.90 -8.44 6.27
N ASN A 158 -5.51 -9.37 5.55
CA ASN A 158 -5.76 -10.71 6.06
C ASN A 158 -4.47 -11.47 6.40
N LYS A 159 -3.35 -11.11 5.77
CA LYS A 159 -2.04 -11.71 6.07
C LYS A 159 -1.58 -11.37 7.49
N ILE A 160 -1.78 -10.12 7.94
CA ILE A 160 -1.42 -9.76 9.32
C ILE A 160 -2.44 -10.30 10.31
N LYS A 161 -3.74 -10.35 9.98
CA LYS A 161 -4.75 -10.97 10.85
C LYS A 161 -4.39 -12.40 11.24
N ALA A 162 -3.85 -13.17 10.30
CA ALA A 162 -3.41 -14.54 10.57
C ALA A 162 -2.23 -14.65 11.56
N MET A 163 -1.52 -13.54 11.81
CA MET A 163 -0.39 -13.47 12.76
C MET A 163 -0.79 -12.92 14.13
N LEU A 164 -1.99 -12.37 14.26
CA LEU A 164 -2.49 -11.80 15.50
C LEU A 164 -3.20 -12.88 16.31
N ASN A 165 -2.95 -12.89 17.61
CA ASN A 165 -3.56 -13.86 18.54
C ASN A 165 -5.03 -13.55 18.84
N ASN A 166 -5.48 -12.33 18.54
CA ASN A 166 -6.83 -11.85 18.79
C ASN A 166 -7.54 -11.48 17.47
N ASP A 167 -8.84 -11.58 17.45
CA ASP A 167 -9.65 -11.11 16.31
C ASP A 167 -9.75 -9.58 16.36
N TYR A 168 -8.88 -8.93 15.57
CA TYR A 168 -8.90 -7.48 15.38
C TYR A 168 -9.88 -7.12 14.26
N PRO A 169 -10.97 -6.40 14.55
CA PRO A 169 -11.86 -5.92 13.50
C PRO A 169 -11.12 -4.95 12.56
N LEU A 170 -11.43 -5.04 11.26
CA LEU A 170 -10.91 -4.12 10.26
C LEU A 170 -11.83 -2.91 10.16
N ILE A 171 -11.31 -1.72 10.47
CA ILE A 171 -12.02 -0.46 10.31
C ILE A 171 -11.32 0.37 9.24
N LYS A 172 -12.07 0.80 8.24
CA LYS A 172 -11.55 1.54 7.09
C LYS A 172 -11.83 3.01 7.22
N LEU A 173 -10.77 3.83 7.22
CA LEU A 173 -10.88 5.28 7.06
C LEU A 173 -10.82 5.61 5.56
N THR A 174 -11.91 6.19 5.04
CA THR A 174 -12.04 6.43 3.59
C THR A 174 -12.94 7.64 3.29
N PHE A 175 -13.33 7.78 2.03
CA PHE A 175 -14.29 8.79 1.61
C PHE A 175 -15.73 8.33 1.86
N SER A 176 -16.63 9.31 2.03
CA SER A 176 -18.05 9.07 2.14
C SER A 176 -18.59 8.51 0.82
N ASN A 177 -19.08 7.28 0.87
CA ASN A 177 -19.86 6.68 -0.21
C ASN A 177 -21.26 6.38 0.31
N LYS A 178 -22.25 7.14 -0.15
CA LYS A 178 -23.64 7.04 0.32
C LYS A 178 -24.27 5.64 0.15
N SER A 179 -23.64 4.76 -0.63
CA SER A 179 -24.12 3.41 -0.87
C SER A 179 -23.53 2.35 0.07
N ASP A 180 -22.55 2.71 0.92
CA ASP A 180 -21.79 1.74 1.72
C ASP A 180 -22.05 2.00 3.22
N ASN A 181 -23.13 1.43 3.74
CA ASN A 181 -23.54 1.54 5.15
C ASN A 181 -22.91 0.44 6.04
N SER A 182 -21.69 0.02 5.78
CA SER A 182 -21.04 -0.99 6.64
C SER A 182 -20.54 -0.35 7.94
N ASP A 183 -20.80 -0.98 9.09
CA ASP A 183 -20.36 -0.55 10.43
C ASP A 183 -18.83 -0.44 10.57
N ASN A 184 -18.10 -0.93 9.59
CA ASN A 184 -16.63 -0.96 9.58
C ASN A 184 -16.00 0.18 8.77
N ILE A 185 -16.78 1.17 8.36
CA ILE A 185 -16.30 2.33 7.58
C ILE A 185 -16.47 3.61 8.39
N VAL A 186 -15.41 4.40 8.45
CA VAL A 186 -15.45 5.77 8.97
C VAL A 186 -15.15 6.74 7.83
N ASP A 187 -16.14 7.52 7.49
CA ASP A 187 -16.04 8.55 6.46
C ASP A 187 -15.24 9.74 6.97
N THR A 188 -14.07 9.95 6.41
CA THR A 188 -13.16 11.04 6.81
C THR A 188 -13.13 12.21 5.85
N TYR A 189 -13.67 12.05 4.65
CA TYR A 189 -13.81 13.11 3.64
C TYR A 189 -14.86 12.74 2.59
N ARG A 190 -15.34 13.74 1.87
CA ARG A 190 -16.15 13.57 0.66
C ARG A 190 -15.43 14.12 -0.56
N LEU A 191 -15.87 13.71 -1.72
CA LEU A 191 -15.44 14.25 -3.00
C LEU A 191 -16.48 15.28 -3.46
N GLU A 192 -16.01 16.44 -3.88
CA GLU A 192 -16.81 17.47 -4.55
C GLU A 192 -16.22 17.73 -5.93
N ASP A 193 -17.06 17.78 -6.95
CA ASP A 193 -16.66 18.10 -8.31
C ASP A 193 -16.07 19.53 -8.36
N ILE A 194 -14.99 19.69 -9.10
CA ILE A 194 -14.44 20.99 -9.45
C ILE A 194 -14.89 21.27 -10.88
N ILE A 195 -16.08 21.83 -11.02
CA ILE A 195 -16.61 22.33 -12.30
C ILE A 195 -16.41 23.84 -12.35
#